data_13c04fe5d29d78764e3ad31690f0ff20
#
_entry.id   13c04fe5d29d78764e3ad31690f0ff20
#
_cell.length_a   1.000
_cell.length_b   1.000
_cell.length_c   1.000
_cell.angle_alpha   90.00
_cell.angle_beta   90.00
_cell.angle_gamma   90.00
#
_symmetry.space_group_name_H-M   'P 1'
#
loop_
_entity.id
_entity.type
_entity.pdbx_description
1 polymer ?
#
loop_
_entity_poly.entity_id
_entity_poly.type
_entity_poly.pdbx_seq_one_letter_code
_entity_poly.pdbx_strand_id
1 'polypeptide(L)'
;MDGSDFYQFLLVAFSTAYAVLKDGAAFYCWYASKEVVNFNNAITDAGFTVKQELIWNKNSLVIGRQDYQWKHEPCLYGWKETGSHNWYGDRKQTTVIDYERPTKSELHPTMKPIGLFAYQIENSSKTGDIVLDLFGGSGTSIMACEQIKRRCYTCELDEHYCDVIIQRWEEFTGKKATKVG
;
A
#
# COMPACT_ATOMS: atom_id res chain seq x y z
N MET A 1 21.20 -5.52 -2.85
CA MET A 1 21.20 -4.41 -1.87
C MET A 1 21.50 -5.02 -0.53
N ASP A 2 22.53 -4.59 0.18
CA ASP A 2 22.73 -5.07 1.55
C ASP A 2 21.67 -4.45 2.49
N GLY A 3 21.65 -4.88 3.76
CA GLY A 3 20.59 -4.43 4.68
C GLY A 3 20.67 -2.94 5.01
N SER A 4 21.86 -2.34 4.95
CA SER A 4 22.09 -0.90 5.17
C SER A 4 21.58 -0.09 3.98
N ASP A 5 21.86 -0.52 2.77
CA ASP A 5 21.40 0.15 1.54
C ASP A 5 19.86 0.12 1.45
N PHE A 6 19.24 -1.01 1.84
CA PHE A 6 17.78 -1.16 1.83
C PHE A 6 17.11 -0.24 2.84
N TYR A 7 17.64 -0.15 4.05
CA TYR A 7 17.13 0.80 5.03
C TYR A 7 17.23 2.24 4.54
N GLN A 8 18.37 2.65 3.97
CA GLN A 8 18.57 4.02 3.45
C GLN A 8 17.59 4.32 2.31
N PHE A 9 17.38 3.38 1.40
CA PHE A 9 16.37 3.51 0.35
C PHE A 9 14.97 3.77 0.90
N LEU A 10 14.55 2.97 1.90
CA LEU A 10 13.25 3.15 2.55
C LEU A 10 13.16 4.50 3.28
N LEU A 11 14.20 4.89 3.99
CA LEU A 11 14.23 6.16 4.73
C LEU A 11 14.07 7.36 3.80
N VAL A 12 14.77 7.38 2.67
CA VAL A 12 14.64 8.45 1.67
C VAL A 12 13.23 8.49 1.09
N ALA A 13 12.67 7.34 0.71
CA ALA A 13 11.33 7.25 0.17
C ALA A 13 10.27 7.75 1.17
N PHE A 14 10.32 7.27 2.42
CA PHE A 14 9.35 7.68 3.44
C PHE A 14 9.53 9.13 3.89
N SER A 15 10.75 9.65 3.96
CA SER A 15 11.00 11.07 4.25
C SER A 15 10.45 11.98 3.16
N THR A 16 10.57 11.57 1.89
CA THR A 16 9.99 12.29 0.76
C THR A 16 8.46 12.32 0.85
N ALA A 17 7.84 11.16 1.16
CA ALA A 17 6.40 11.10 1.39
C ALA A 17 5.98 11.99 2.57
N TYR A 18 6.70 11.91 3.70
CA TYR A 18 6.41 12.72 4.88
C TYR A 18 6.41 14.23 4.57
N ALA A 19 7.33 14.69 3.74
CA ALA A 19 7.46 16.12 3.39
C ALA A 19 6.24 16.64 2.61
N VAL A 20 5.60 15.82 1.78
CA VAL A 20 4.48 16.23 0.92
C VAL A 20 3.10 15.88 1.48
N LEU A 21 3.03 15.01 2.47
CA LEU A 21 1.77 14.61 3.08
C LEU A 21 1.23 15.69 4.03
N LYS A 22 -0.09 15.81 4.06
CA LYS A 22 -0.81 16.67 5.00
C LYS A 22 -0.59 16.22 6.44
N ASP A 23 -0.70 17.14 7.38
CA ASP A 23 -0.75 16.84 8.80
C ASP A 23 -1.94 15.90 9.08
N GLY A 24 -1.69 14.90 9.92
CA GLY A 24 -2.68 13.85 10.22
C GLY A 24 -2.93 12.83 9.09
N ALA A 25 -2.19 12.90 7.98
CA ALA A 25 -2.32 11.92 6.90
C ALA A 25 -1.95 10.51 7.38
N ALA A 26 -2.86 9.55 7.17
CA ALA A 26 -2.64 8.15 7.49
C ALA A 26 -1.74 7.48 6.45
N PHE A 27 -1.01 6.46 6.87
CA PHE A 27 -0.27 5.57 5.99
C PHE A 27 -0.58 4.10 6.28
N TYR A 28 -0.46 3.28 5.25
CA TYR A 28 -0.52 1.81 5.28
C TYR A 28 0.69 1.27 4.54
N CYS A 29 1.58 0.60 5.25
CA CYS A 29 2.82 0.09 4.68
C CYS A 29 2.87 -1.43 4.76
N TRP A 30 2.57 -2.10 3.65
CA TRP A 30 2.70 -3.55 3.51
C TRP A 30 4.18 -3.93 3.40
N TYR A 31 4.60 -4.95 4.15
CA TYR A 31 6.00 -5.35 4.18
C TYR A 31 6.18 -6.87 4.30
N ALA A 32 7.37 -7.35 3.97
CA ALA A 32 7.74 -8.73 4.22
C ALA A 32 8.14 -8.90 5.69
N SER A 33 7.55 -9.86 6.41
CA SER A 33 7.76 -10.05 7.87
C SER A 33 9.23 -10.11 8.30
N LYS A 34 10.13 -10.62 7.45
CA LYS A 34 11.58 -10.66 7.73
C LYS A 34 12.24 -9.28 7.73
N GLU A 35 11.61 -8.28 7.12
CA GLU A 35 12.11 -6.92 6.96
C GLU A 35 11.49 -5.94 7.97
N VAL A 36 10.76 -6.43 8.98
CA VAL A 36 10.03 -5.60 9.95
C VAL A 36 10.92 -4.50 10.57
N VAL A 37 12.15 -4.81 10.91
CA VAL A 37 13.09 -3.87 11.55
C VAL A 37 13.42 -2.72 10.59
N ASN A 38 13.75 -3.03 9.34
CA ASN A 38 14.08 -2.02 8.33
C ASN A 38 12.89 -1.09 8.04
N PHE A 39 11.68 -1.67 7.85
CA PHE A 39 10.48 -0.88 7.59
C PHE A 39 10.07 -0.02 8.78
N ASN A 40 10.02 -0.61 9.98
CA ASN A 40 9.61 0.13 11.18
C ASN A 40 10.56 1.29 11.50
N ASN A 41 11.87 1.04 11.46
CA ASN A 41 12.85 2.08 11.73
C ASN A 41 12.82 3.17 10.67
N ALA A 42 12.79 2.83 9.38
CA ALA A 42 12.76 3.82 8.30
C ALA A 42 11.50 4.70 8.35
N ILE A 43 10.33 4.13 8.67
CA ILE A 43 9.08 4.88 8.85
C ILE A 43 9.19 5.84 10.05
N THR A 44 9.69 5.35 11.19
CA THR A 44 9.82 6.14 12.40
C THR A 44 10.84 7.25 12.25
N ASP A 45 12.00 6.95 11.66
CA ASP A 45 13.08 7.93 11.44
C ASP A 45 12.71 8.97 10.37
N ALA A 46 11.79 8.63 9.44
CA ALA A 46 11.18 9.59 8.52
C ALA A 46 10.18 10.57 9.21
N GLY A 47 9.81 10.32 10.47
CA GLY A 47 8.96 11.18 11.29
C GLY A 47 7.50 10.69 11.43
N PHE A 48 7.12 9.57 10.84
CA PHE A 48 5.80 8.98 11.05
C PHE A 48 5.70 8.28 12.41
N THR A 49 4.48 8.17 12.93
CA THR A 49 4.20 7.39 14.13
C THR A 49 3.45 6.12 13.76
N VAL A 50 4.07 4.97 13.95
CA VAL A 50 3.40 3.66 13.82
C VAL A 50 2.47 3.49 15.02
N LYS A 51 1.21 3.17 14.76
CA LYS A 51 0.16 3.01 15.79
C LYS A 51 -0.26 1.57 15.96
N GLN A 52 -0.39 0.83 14.86
CA GLN A 52 -0.85 -0.56 14.88
C GLN A 52 -0.19 -1.35 13.75
N GLU A 53 -0.07 -2.65 13.96
CA GLU A 53 0.16 -3.61 12.90
C GLU A 53 -1.18 -4.23 12.50
N LEU A 54 -1.47 -4.22 11.21
CA LEU A 54 -2.62 -4.87 10.61
C LEU A 54 -2.16 -6.16 9.93
N ILE A 55 -3.01 -7.15 9.94
CA ILE A 55 -2.74 -8.47 9.36
C ILE A 55 -3.79 -8.77 8.30
N TRP A 56 -3.37 -8.88 7.04
CA TRP A 56 -4.23 -9.51 6.05
C TRP A 56 -4.16 -11.03 6.20
N ASN A 57 -5.25 -11.64 6.69
CA ASN A 57 -5.41 -13.08 6.77
C ASN A 57 -5.96 -13.60 5.44
N LYS A 58 -5.17 -14.42 4.75
CA LYS A 58 -5.54 -14.97 3.44
C LYS A 58 -6.43 -16.21 3.61
N ASN A 59 -7.30 -16.47 2.64
CA ASN A 59 -8.11 -17.70 2.59
C ASN A 59 -7.27 -18.96 2.33
N SER A 60 -6.05 -18.83 1.77
CA SER A 60 -5.14 -19.94 1.47
C SER A 60 -3.73 -19.64 1.96
N LEU A 61 -3.01 -20.68 2.38
CA LEU A 61 -1.59 -20.59 2.72
C LEU A 61 -0.72 -20.54 1.45
N VAL A 62 0.52 -20.08 1.64
CA VAL A 62 1.56 -20.11 0.60
C VAL A 62 2.58 -21.14 1.02
N ILE A 63 2.70 -22.22 0.24
CA ILE A 63 3.66 -23.29 0.49
C ILE A 63 5.07 -22.76 0.29
N GLY A 64 5.91 -22.93 1.30
CA GLY A 64 7.33 -22.55 1.32
C GLY A 64 8.17 -23.64 1.95
N ARG A 65 9.46 -23.34 2.20
CA ARG A 65 10.43 -24.27 2.81
C ARG A 65 10.47 -24.19 4.34
N GLN A 66 9.66 -23.28 4.94
CA GLN A 66 9.58 -23.12 6.40
C GLN A 66 8.66 -24.18 7.02
N ASP A 67 8.81 -24.42 8.33
CA ASP A 67 7.97 -25.34 9.10
C ASP A 67 6.51 -24.84 9.13
N TYR A 68 6.31 -23.54 9.37
CA TYR A 68 4.99 -22.90 9.31
C TYR A 68 4.78 -22.21 7.99
N GLN A 69 3.66 -22.49 7.35
CA GLN A 69 3.30 -21.92 6.05
C GLN A 69 2.66 -20.54 6.21
N TRP A 70 3.12 -19.59 5.40
CA TRP A 70 2.60 -18.22 5.43
C TRP A 70 1.15 -18.14 4.98
N LYS A 71 0.29 -17.63 5.86
CA LYS A 71 -1.14 -17.39 5.57
C LYS A 71 -1.53 -15.94 5.70
N HIS A 72 -0.61 -15.07 6.08
CA HIS A 72 -0.88 -13.66 6.27
C HIS A 72 0.18 -12.76 5.66
N GLU A 73 -0.15 -11.48 5.53
CA GLU A 73 0.80 -10.40 5.27
C GLU A 73 0.58 -9.28 6.28
N PRO A 74 1.66 -8.75 6.89
CA PRO A 74 1.57 -7.65 7.83
C PRO A 74 1.60 -6.30 7.12
N CYS A 75 0.99 -5.30 7.75
CA CYS A 75 0.94 -3.91 7.29
C CYS A 75 1.09 -2.97 8.48
N LEU A 76 2.09 -2.11 8.49
CA LEU A 76 2.19 -1.05 9.48
C LEU A 76 1.18 0.05 9.15
N TYR A 77 0.43 0.47 10.17
CA TYR A 77 -0.54 1.54 10.10
C TYR A 77 -0.21 2.64 11.09
N GLY A 78 -0.37 3.86 10.67
CA GLY A 78 -0.16 5.03 11.50
C GLY A 78 -0.44 6.32 10.74
N TRP A 79 0.08 7.43 11.24
CA TRP A 79 -0.13 8.73 10.61
C TRP A 79 0.99 9.73 10.94
N LYS A 80 1.01 10.82 10.17
CA LYS A 80 1.85 12.00 10.45
C LYS A 80 1.25 12.74 11.64
N GLU A 81 1.91 12.67 12.80
CA GLU A 81 1.38 13.13 14.09
C GLU A 81 1.51 14.65 14.32
N THR A 82 1.68 15.43 13.26
CA THR A 82 1.70 16.89 13.29
C THR A 82 0.30 17.52 13.31
N GLY A 83 -0.75 16.69 13.26
CA GLY A 83 -2.15 17.10 13.32
C GLY A 83 -3.07 15.93 13.63
N SER A 84 -4.35 16.22 13.83
CA SER A 84 -5.37 15.20 14.06
C SER A 84 -5.54 14.34 12.81
N HIS A 85 -5.47 13.00 12.96
CA HIS A 85 -5.79 12.11 11.88
C HIS A 85 -7.31 12.00 11.68
N ASN A 86 -7.71 11.68 10.45
CA ASN A 86 -9.10 11.47 10.12
C ASN A 86 -9.40 9.97 10.00
N TRP A 87 -10.44 9.54 10.68
CA TRP A 87 -10.97 8.19 10.58
C TRP A 87 -12.43 8.24 10.11
N TYR A 88 -12.71 7.59 8.99
CA TYR A 88 -14.04 7.57 8.37
C TYR A 88 -14.74 6.22 8.46
N GLY A 89 -14.01 5.19 8.90
CA GLY A 89 -14.57 3.88 9.23
C GLY A 89 -15.33 3.90 10.56
N ASP A 90 -16.05 2.83 10.82
CA ASP A 90 -16.68 2.62 12.13
C ASP A 90 -15.68 2.05 13.16
N ARG A 91 -16.13 1.82 14.39
CA ARG A 91 -15.30 1.25 15.47
C ARG A 91 -15.32 -0.29 15.50
N LYS A 92 -15.84 -0.95 14.48
CA LYS A 92 -15.88 -2.40 14.36
C LYS A 92 -14.70 -2.94 13.54
N GLN A 93 -13.88 -2.06 12.96
CA GLN A 93 -12.70 -2.44 12.23
C GLN A 93 -11.68 -3.08 13.16
N THR A 94 -11.06 -4.16 12.74
CA THR A 94 -10.10 -4.94 13.53
C THR A 94 -8.72 -4.95 12.88
N THR A 95 -7.70 -5.29 13.66
CA THR A 95 -6.32 -5.41 13.14
C THR A 95 -6.11 -6.66 12.29
N VAL A 96 -7.01 -7.63 12.32
CA VAL A 96 -7.00 -8.79 11.44
C VAL A 96 -8.09 -8.61 10.39
N ILE A 97 -7.67 -8.58 9.13
CA ILE A 97 -8.53 -8.33 7.98
C ILE A 97 -8.62 -9.62 7.17
N ASP A 98 -9.79 -10.25 7.20
CA ASP A 98 -10.08 -11.41 6.35
C ASP A 98 -10.46 -10.91 4.95
N TYR A 99 -9.63 -11.24 3.97
CA TYR A 99 -9.89 -10.89 2.58
C TYR A 99 -9.38 -12.01 1.67
N GLU A 100 -10.22 -12.43 0.72
CA GLU A 100 -9.86 -13.51 -0.19
C GLU A 100 -8.72 -13.10 -1.12
N ARG A 101 -7.73 -13.97 -1.26
CA ARG A 101 -6.69 -13.81 -2.26
C ARG A 101 -7.28 -14.13 -3.64
N PRO A 102 -7.05 -13.28 -4.67
CA PRO A 102 -7.42 -13.61 -6.04
C PRO A 102 -6.80 -14.94 -6.48
N THR A 103 -7.64 -15.86 -7.00
CA THR A 103 -7.22 -17.22 -7.38
C THR A 103 -6.38 -17.27 -8.64
N LYS A 104 -6.42 -16.25 -9.48
CA LYS A 104 -5.60 -16.11 -10.69
C LYS A 104 -5.08 -14.68 -10.78
N SER A 105 -3.77 -14.53 -10.82
CA SER A 105 -3.09 -13.30 -11.23
C SER A 105 -2.06 -13.68 -12.29
N GLU A 106 -2.42 -13.51 -13.54
CA GLU A 106 -1.48 -13.69 -14.68
C GLU A 106 -0.53 -12.50 -14.79
N LEU A 107 -0.85 -11.37 -14.15
CA LEU A 107 -0.15 -10.09 -14.32
C LEU A 107 0.92 -9.82 -13.25
N HIS A 108 0.77 -10.33 -12.03
CA HIS A 108 1.77 -10.14 -10.96
C HIS A 108 1.62 -11.20 -9.85
N PRO A 109 2.69 -11.93 -9.47
CA PRO A 109 2.62 -13.02 -8.49
C PRO A 109 2.28 -12.56 -7.07
N THR A 110 2.50 -11.28 -6.74
CA THR A 110 2.27 -10.71 -5.40
C THR A 110 1.14 -9.67 -5.37
N MET A 111 0.26 -9.68 -6.38
CA MET A 111 -0.84 -8.71 -6.46
C MET A 111 -1.81 -8.86 -5.28
N LYS A 112 -2.03 -7.75 -4.57
CA LYS A 112 -3.02 -7.68 -3.50
C LYS A 112 -4.43 -7.41 -4.06
N PRO A 113 -5.49 -7.84 -3.36
CA PRO A 113 -6.86 -7.56 -3.79
C PRO A 113 -7.15 -6.06 -3.84
N ILE A 114 -7.78 -5.58 -4.91
CA ILE A 114 -8.20 -4.17 -5.05
C ILE A 114 -9.10 -3.75 -3.88
N GLY A 115 -10.05 -4.61 -3.50
CA GLY A 115 -10.97 -4.32 -2.41
C GLY A 115 -10.29 -4.20 -1.03
N LEU A 116 -9.17 -4.88 -0.80
CA LEU A 116 -8.38 -4.71 0.43
C LEU A 116 -7.79 -3.29 0.52
N PHE A 117 -7.27 -2.78 -0.59
CA PHE A 117 -6.76 -1.40 -0.67
C PHE A 117 -7.91 -0.38 -0.57
N ALA A 118 -9.00 -0.61 -1.30
CA ALA A 118 -10.19 0.25 -1.23
C ALA A 118 -10.70 0.39 0.21
N TYR A 119 -10.83 -0.73 0.92
CA TYR A 119 -11.23 -0.75 2.33
C TYR A 119 -10.33 0.13 3.22
N GLN A 120 -9.00 0.02 3.09
CA GLN A 120 -8.06 0.82 3.88
C GLN A 120 -8.13 2.31 3.51
N ILE A 121 -8.22 2.62 2.21
CA ILE A 121 -8.31 3.99 1.70
C ILE A 121 -9.61 4.66 2.16
N GLU A 122 -10.76 3.95 2.14
CA GLU A 122 -12.05 4.48 2.60
C GLU A 122 -12.05 4.80 4.08
N ASN A 123 -11.39 3.98 4.90
CA ASN A 123 -11.27 4.23 6.33
C ASN A 123 -10.50 5.53 6.65
N SER A 124 -9.60 5.98 5.78
CA SER A 124 -8.70 7.10 6.04
C SER A 124 -8.84 8.28 5.07
N SER A 125 -9.79 8.24 4.14
CA SER A 125 -9.98 9.28 3.13
C SER A 125 -11.45 9.47 2.74
N LYS A 126 -11.75 10.61 2.12
CA LYS A 126 -13.05 10.93 1.50
C LYS A 126 -12.95 10.88 -0.02
N THR A 127 -14.11 10.81 -0.68
CA THR A 127 -14.21 10.99 -2.12
C THR A 127 -13.50 12.27 -2.58
N GLY A 128 -12.65 12.16 -3.60
CA GLY A 128 -11.87 13.26 -4.15
C GLY A 128 -10.53 13.52 -3.45
N ASP A 129 -10.26 12.88 -2.30
CA ASP A 129 -8.96 12.99 -1.64
C ASP A 129 -7.84 12.38 -2.48
N ILE A 130 -6.61 12.80 -2.19
CA ILE A 130 -5.40 12.32 -2.83
C ILE A 130 -4.81 11.17 -2.03
N VAL A 131 -4.45 10.11 -2.74
CA VAL A 131 -3.68 8.96 -2.23
C VAL A 131 -2.33 8.95 -2.93
N LEU A 132 -1.25 8.81 -2.17
CA LEU A 132 0.11 8.66 -2.67
C LEU A 132 0.56 7.21 -2.50
N ASP A 133 1.04 6.60 -3.57
CA ASP A 133 1.69 5.30 -3.55
C ASP A 133 3.10 5.41 -4.15
N LEU A 134 4.11 5.18 -3.32
CA LEU A 134 5.51 5.30 -3.74
C LEU A 134 6.01 4.09 -4.55
N PHE A 135 5.27 2.99 -4.53
CA PHE A 135 5.69 1.69 -5.08
C PHE A 135 4.51 1.04 -5.80
N GLY A 136 4.14 1.60 -6.95
CA GLY A 136 2.92 1.28 -7.68
C GLY A 136 2.74 -0.19 -8.06
N GLY A 137 3.84 -0.87 -8.37
CA GLY A 137 3.86 -2.27 -8.77
C GLY A 137 2.90 -2.51 -9.93
N SER A 138 1.90 -3.35 -9.72
CA SER A 138 0.87 -3.60 -10.73
C SER A 138 -0.31 -2.60 -10.72
N GLY A 139 -0.25 -1.51 -9.92
CA GLY A 139 -1.28 -0.46 -9.89
C GLY A 139 -2.53 -0.76 -9.07
N THR A 140 -2.45 -1.63 -8.07
CA THR A 140 -3.62 -1.97 -7.24
C THR A 140 -4.21 -0.74 -6.54
N SER A 141 -3.38 0.17 -6.06
CA SER A 141 -3.79 1.44 -5.45
C SER A 141 -4.54 2.35 -6.43
N ILE A 142 -4.08 2.43 -7.68
CA ILE A 142 -4.77 3.20 -8.74
C ILE A 142 -6.17 2.63 -9.01
N MET A 143 -6.28 1.29 -9.17
CA MET A 143 -7.57 0.65 -9.41
C MET A 143 -8.52 0.84 -8.23
N ALA A 144 -8.01 0.72 -6.99
CA ALA A 144 -8.80 0.95 -5.80
C ALA A 144 -9.31 2.40 -5.75
N CYS A 145 -8.43 3.37 -5.98
CA CYS A 145 -8.79 4.79 -5.99
C CYS A 145 -9.82 5.14 -7.07
N GLU A 146 -9.68 4.61 -8.28
CA GLU A 146 -10.66 4.80 -9.35
C GLU A 146 -12.04 4.26 -8.96
N GLN A 147 -12.08 3.04 -8.39
CA GLN A 147 -13.31 2.41 -7.94
C GLN A 147 -14.06 3.23 -6.87
N ILE A 148 -13.33 3.83 -5.93
CA ILE A 148 -13.91 4.56 -4.80
C ILE A 148 -13.84 6.09 -4.95
N LYS A 149 -13.53 6.57 -6.17
CA LYS A 149 -13.49 8.00 -6.55
C LYS A 149 -12.50 8.83 -5.72
N ARG A 150 -11.28 8.32 -5.53
CA ARG A 150 -10.12 9.04 -5.02
C ARG A 150 -9.15 9.32 -6.18
N ARG A 151 -8.24 10.28 -6.00
CA ARG A 151 -7.15 10.54 -6.95
C ARG A 151 -5.90 9.85 -6.46
N CYS A 152 -5.29 9.01 -7.30
CA CYS A 152 -4.04 8.34 -6.97
C CYS A 152 -2.87 8.99 -7.70
N TYR A 153 -1.81 9.26 -6.97
CA TYR A 153 -0.49 9.56 -7.52
C TYR A 153 0.42 8.41 -7.15
N THR A 154 1.08 7.82 -8.13
CA THR A 154 1.99 6.69 -7.90
C THR A 154 3.32 6.90 -8.57
N CYS A 155 4.36 6.31 -7.99
CA CYS A 155 5.68 6.16 -8.60
C CYS A 155 5.92 4.68 -8.85
N GLU A 156 6.53 4.36 -9.99
CA GLU A 156 7.01 3.02 -10.32
C GLU A 156 8.34 3.16 -11.06
N LEU A 157 9.31 2.36 -10.67
CA LEU A 157 10.67 2.42 -11.22
C LEU A 157 10.82 1.53 -12.46
N ASP A 158 10.11 0.41 -12.49
CA ASP A 158 10.18 -0.56 -13.58
C ASP A 158 9.24 -0.15 -14.72
N GLU A 159 9.83 0.12 -15.90
CA GLU A 159 9.10 0.53 -17.10
C GLU A 159 8.02 -0.48 -17.50
N HIS A 160 8.30 -1.78 -17.35
CA HIS A 160 7.33 -2.83 -17.62
C HIS A 160 6.09 -2.71 -16.72
N TYR A 161 6.29 -2.43 -15.42
CA TYR A 161 5.15 -2.23 -14.51
C TYR A 161 4.43 -0.91 -14.76
N CYS A 162 5.10 0.12 -15.25
CA CYS A 162 4.42 1.33 -15.73
C CYS A 162 3.43 1.00 -16.85
N ASP A 163 3.84 0.21 -17.83
CA ASP A 163 2.96 -0.24 -18.92
C ASP A 163 1.80 -1.11 -18.40
N VAL A 164 2.07 -2.02 -17.46
CA VAL A 164 1.04 -2.84 -16.81
C VAL A 164 0.01 -1.97 -16.09
N ILE A 165 0.44 -0.94 -15.37
CA ILE A 165 -0.46 0.00 -14.68
C ILE A 165 -1.38 0.68 -15.69
N ILE A 166 -0.81 1.22 -16.78
CA ILE A 166 -1.55 1.94 -17.82
C ILE A 166 -2.58 1.00 -18.46
N GLN A 167 -2.15 -0.17 -18.92
CA GLN A 167 -3.03 -1.14 -19.55
C GLN A 167 -4.19 -1.53 -18.63
N ARG A 168 -3.91 -1.88 -17.38
CA ARG A 168 -4.93 -2.26 -16.40
C ARG A 168 -5.93 -1.15 -16.15
N TRP A 169 -5.44 0.09 -16.03
CA TRP A 169 -6.32 1.24 -15.81
C TRP A 169 -7.21 1.51 -17.02
N GLU A 170 -6.66 1.41 -18.25
CA GLU A 170 -7.44 1.57 -19.49
C GLU A 170 -8.52 0.48 -19.62
N GLU A 171 -8.16 -0.78 -19.35
CA GLU A 171 -9.10 -1.91 -19.35
C GLU A 171 -10.19 -1.75 -18.30
N PHE A 172 -9.81 -1.33 -17.09
CA PHE A 172 -10.74 -1.17 -15.99
C PHE A 172 -11.73 -0.01 -16.19
N THR A 173 -11.27 1.10 -16.79
CA THR A 173 -12.06 2.32 -16.89
C THR A 173 -12.72 2.50 -18.26
N GLY A 174 -12.22 1.82 -19.29
CA GLY A 174 -12.58 2.07 -20.69
C GLY A 174 -12.05 3.40 -21.25
N LYS A 175 -11.21 4.11 -20.49
CA LYS A 175 -10.59 5.39 -20.89
C LYS A 175 -9.22 5.14 -21.50
N LYS A 176 -8.63 6.20 -22.09
CA LYS A 176 -7.25 6.18 -22.58
C LYS A 176 -6.36 7.06 -21.71
N ALA A 177 -5.20 6.52 -21.33
CA ALA A 177 -4.17 7.29 -20.65
C ALA A 177 -3.51 8.27 -21.63
N THR A 178 -3.10 9.42 -21.10
CA THR A 178 -2.42 10.44 -21.91
C THR A 178 -1.03 10.69 -21.33
N LYS A 179 0.00 10.51 -22.15
CA LYS A 179 1.35 10.89 -21.78
C LYS A 179 1.45 12.42 -21.77
N VAL A 180 1.82 12.97 -20.63
CA VAL A 180 2.18 14.38 -20.49
C VAL A 180 3.70 14.48 -20.56
N GLY A 181 4.22 15.41 -21.37
CA GLY A 181 5.65 15.57 -21.63
C GLY A 181 6.46 15.97 -20.42
#